data_cdb3b617930113d99f45c55c3c802b8b
#
_entry.id   cdb3b617930113d99f45c55c3c802b8b
#
_cell.length_a   1.000
_cell.length_b   1.000
_cell.length_c   1.000
_cell.angle_alpha   90.00
_cell.angle_beta   90.00
_cell.angle_gamma   90.00
#
_symmetry.space_group_name_H-M   'P 1'
#
loop_
_entity.id
_entity.type
_entity.pdbx_description
1 polymer ?
#
loop_
_entity_poly.entity_id
_entity_poly.type
_entity_poly.pdbx_seq_one_letter_code
_entity_poly.pdbx_strand_id
1 'polypeptide(L)'
;MAEIVFLKKHTENLAANSKKSYFSAHRKLLKILDCENLEKQSNEELINVIQNTKQATHSKNVLINILLLIKREVYGQSITEFEKQREINNKTILEENKIKSKDSKLYLPKYQELIEHLDLVYEAEDWRAFIVNYILLNYHTRDMDISLNIITNKKDINADLNYIMLTKKKASYVRNQYKTVKTHGPKTSVITDVRFIEACHKFLKEVSSSSKGALFPSNNTNYWVSKSTCGNLGEGNIYKICVNHFKTDLTKLKYMCESRGSSLNTLCDFYDIDCDLTEA
;
A
#
# COMPACT_ATOMS: atom_id res chain seq x y z
N MET A 1 20.86 -7.62 24.94
CA MET A 1 21.86 -7.11 23.97
C MET A 1 21.91 -7.97 22.70
N ALA A 2 21.89 -9.30 22.77
CA ALA A 2 21.90 -10.24 21.63
C ALA A 2 20.75 -10.01 20.61
N GLU A 3 19.54 -9.81 21.09
CA GLU A 3 18.34 -9.56 20.26
C GLU A 3 18.49 -8.32 19.38
N ILE A 4 19.02 -7.23 19.91
CA ILE A 4 19.22 -5.98 19.13
C ILE A 4 20.31 -6.17 18.07
N VAL A 5 21.39 -6.87 18.39
CA VAL A 5 22.47 -7.17 17.42
C VAL A 5 21.92 -8.03 16.29
N PHE A 6 21.16 -9.06 16.62
CA PHE A 6 20.46 -9.91 15.65
C PHE A 6 19.51 -9.09 14.76
N LEU A 7 18.60 -8.28 15.35
CA LEU A 7 17.64 -7.49 14.60
C LEU A 7 18.33 -6.48 13.66
N LYS A 8 19.44 -5.86 14.05
CA LYS A 8 20.23 -5.00 13.18
C LYS A 8 20.70 -5.75 11.93
N LYS A 9 21.32 -6.93 12.11
CA LYS A 9 21.78 -7.78 11.02
C LYS A 9 20.64 -8.28 10.14
N HIS A 10 19.58 -8.82 10.76
CA HIS A 10 18.41 -9.38 10.07
C HIS A 10 17.70 -8.33 9.20
N THR A 11 17.67 -7.09 9.65
CA THR A 11 16.96 -6.00 8.95
C THR A 11 17.87 -5.19 8.02
N GLU A 12 19.16 -5.49 7.90
CA GLU A 12 20.14 -4.68 7.17
C GLU A 12 19.71 -4.30 5.76
N ASN A 13 19.15 -5.27 5.03
CA ASN A 13 18.70 -5.10 3.64
C ASN A 13 17.20 -4.75 3.48
N LEU A 14 16.51 -4.47 4.59
CA LEU A 14 15.09 -4.11 4.55
C LEU A 14 14.90 -2.61 4.33
N ALA A 15 13.73 -2.24 3.80
CA ALA A 15 13.31 -0.84 3.71
C ALA A 15 13.25 -0.17 5.10
N ALA A 16 13.51 1.13 5.16
CA ALA A 16 13.58 1.89 6.41
C ALA A 16 12.33 1.72 7.30
N ASN A 17 11.14 1.73 6.71
CA ASN A 17 9.89 1.52 7.44
C ASN A 17 9.78 0.10 8.02
N SER A 18 10.25 -0.92 7.29
CA SER A 18 10.29 -2.29 7.80
C SER A 18 11.25 -2.40 8.98
N LYS A 19 12.47 -1.84 8.87
CA LYS A 19 13.42 -1.77 10.00
C LYS A 19 12.77 -1.15 11.23
N LYS A 20 12.15 0.04 11.06
CA LYS A 20 11.47 0.75 12.15
C LYS A 20 10.38 -0.11 12.80
N SER A 21 9.62 -0.87 12.01
CA SER A 21 8.57 -1.76 12.49
C SER A 21 9.13 -2.88 13.38
N TYR A 22 10.21 -3.55 12.98
CA TYR A 22 10.87 -4.60 13.77
C TYR A 22 11.33 -4.06 15.14
N PHE A 23 12.06 -2.96 15.17
CA PHE A 23 12.55 -2.38 16.42
C PHE A 23 11.43 -1.82 17.30
N SER A 24 10.36 -1.29 16.71
CA SER A 24 9.20 -0.80 17.45
C SER A 24 8.45 -1.96 18.10
N ALA A 25 8.23 -3.06 17.38
CA ALA A 25 7.56 -4.25 17.88
C ALA A 25 8.38 -4.91 19.01
N HIS A 26 9.70 -5.04 18.85
CA HIS A 26 10.59 -5.56 19.88
C HIS A 26 10.53 -4.72 21.17
N ARG A 27 10.70 -3.40 21.07
CA ARG A 27 10.60 -2.51 22.24
C ARG A 27 9.24 -2.59 22.92
N LYS A 28 8.17 -2.73 22.11
CA LYS A 28 6.80 -2.88 22.64
C LYS A 28 6.64 -4.19 23.39
N LEU A 29 7.22 -5.29 22.90
CA LEU A 29 7.24 -6.58 23.61
C LEU A 29 7.90 -6.46 24.97
N LEU A 30 9.14 -5.95 25.02
CA LEU A 30 9.87 -5.79 26.29
C LEU A 30 9.09 -4.93 27.29
N LYS A 31 8.41 -3.87 26.82
CA LYS A 31 7.58 -3.01 27.65
C LYS A 31 6.32 -3.73 28.18
N ILE A 32 5.64 -4.53 27.35
CA ILE A 32 4.43 -5.27 27.76
C ILE A 32 4.76 -6.35 28.77
N LEU A 33 5.94 -6.97 28.62
CA LEU A 33 6.40 -8.09 29.44
C LEU A 33 7.19 -7.65 30.66
N ASP A 34 7.46 -6.35 30.79
CA ASP A 34 8.30 -5.75 31.85
C ASP A 34 9.64 -6.52 32.02
N CYS A 35 10.33 -6.76 30.91
CA CYS A 35 11.56 -7.54 30.90
C CYS A 35 12.65 -6.88 30.03
N GLU A 36 13.91 -7.20 30.30
CA GLU A 36 15.07 -6.71 29.54
C GLU A 36 15.36 -7.55 28.28
N ASN A 37 14.98 -8.81 28.29
CA ASN A 37 15.11 -9.74 27.15
C ASN A 37 14.04 -10.84 27.21
N LEU A 38 13.89 -11.57 26.14
CA LEU A 38 12.83 -12.58 25.94
C LEU A 38 13.27 -14.02 26.24
N GLU A 39 14.49 -14.22 26.74
CA GLU A 39 15.10 -15.53 26.90
C GLU A 39 14.37 -16.45 27.85
N LYS A 40 14.07 -15.96 29.04
CA LYS A 40 13.60 -16.77 30.18
C LYS A 40 12.09 -17.02 30.23
N GLN A 41 11.30 -16.22 29.53
CA GLN A 41 9.84 -16.40 29.53
C GLN A 41 9.43 -17.63 28.73
N SER A 42 8.46 -18.38 29.23
CA SER A 42 7.88 -19.49 28.47
C SER A 42 7.07 -19.01 27.26
N ASN A 43 6.98 -19.81 26.22
CA ASN A 43 6.21 -19.48 25.03
C ASN A 43 4.73 -19.24 25.34
N GLU A 44 4.16 -20.03 26.25
CA GLU A 44 2.76 -19.94 26.68
C GLU A 44 2.48 -18.62 27.41
N GLU A 45 3.33 -18.22 28.36
CA GLU A 45 3.21 -16.93 29.05
C GLU A 45 3.26 -15.75 28.09
N LEU A 46 4.22 -15.77 27.15
CA LEU A 46 4.38 -14.73 26.14
C LEU A 46 3.14 -14.59 25.25
N ILE A 47 2.58 -15.72 24.80
CA ILE A 47 1.35 -15.75 24.01
C ILE A 47 0.18 -15.19 24.82
N ASN A 48 -0.01 -15.68 26.03
CA ASN A 48 -1.12 -15.25 26.89
C ASN A 48 -1.08 -13.75 27.18
N VAL A 49 0.08 -13.21 27.50
CA VAL A 49 0.24 -11.76 27.75
C VAL A 49 -0.13 -10.96 26.51
N ILE A 50 0.35 -11.37 25.32
CA ILE A 50 0.03 -10.66 24.07
C ILE A 50 -1.47 -10.75 23.74
N GLN A 51 -2.07 -11.94 23.86
CA GLN A 51 -3.49 -12.14 23.53
C GLN A 51 -4.42 -11.34 24.47
N ASN A 52 -4.03 -11.14 25.71
CA ASN A 52 -4.79 -10.35 26.70
C ASN A 52 -4.62 -8.82 26.52
N THR A 53 -3.76 -8.34 25.62
CA THR A 53 -3.66 -6.90 25.35
C THR A 53 -4.91 -6.39 24.61
N LYS A 54 -5.25 -5.11 24.81
CA LYS A 54 -6.34 -4.41 24.06
C LYS A 54 -5.97 -4.07 22.61
N GLN A 55 -4.95 -4.71 22.03
CA GLN A 55 -4.51 -4.43 20.68
C GLN A 55 -5.37 -5.18 19.65
N ALA A 56 -5.47 -4.61 18.43
CA ALA A 56 -6.09 -5.31 17.29
C ALA A 56 -5.31 -6.59 16.96
N THR A 57 -6.00 -7.62 16.44
CA THR A 57 -5.43 -8.93 16.08
C THR A 57 -4.21 -8.82 15.18
N HIS A 58 -4.25 -7.93 14.18
CA HIS A 58 -3.10 -7.67 13.32
C HIS A 58 -1.86 -7.20 14.11
N SER A 59 -2.02 -6.31 15.08
CA SER A 59 -0.92 -5.83 15.92
C SER A 59 -0.35 -6.94 16.81
N LYS A 60 -1.22 -7.79 17.38
CA LYS A 60 -0.82 -8.98 18.14
C LYS A 60 0.00 -9.92 17.26
N ASN A 61 -0.44 -10.14 16.03
CA ASN A 61 0.25 -11.01 15.08
C ASN A 61 1.65 -10.49 14.71
N VAL A 62 1.84 -9.17 14.60
CA VAL A 62 3.16 -8.57 14.42
C VAL A 62 4.09 -8.88 15.60
N LEU A 63 3.59 -8.82 16.84
CA LEU A 63 4.36 -9.17 18.04
C LEU A 63 4.73 -10.66 18.07
N ILE A 64 3.79 -11.55 17.73
CA ILE A 64 4.05 -13.00 17.60
C ILE A 64 5.14 -13.28 16.56
N ASN A 65 5.12 -12.61 15.40
CA ASN A 65 6.14 -12.78 14.37
C ASN A 65 7.54 -12.38 14.86
N ILE A 66 7.67 -11.34 15.67
CA ILE A 66 8.95 -10.93 16.26
C ILE A 66 9.41 -11.94 17.32
N LEU A 67 8.50 -12.45 18.15
CA LEU A 67 8.82 -13.51 19.13
C LEU A 67 9.34 -14.76 18.42
N LEU A 68 8.61 -15.24 17.42
CA LEU A 68 8.97 -16.40 16.62
C LEU A 68 10.40 -16.25 16.07
N LEU A 69 10.69 -15.08 15.49
CA LEU A 69 11.98 -14.80 14.91
C LEU A 69 13.10 -14.80 15.98
N ILE A 70 12.90 -14.12 17.10
CA ILE A 70 13.91 -13.99 18.18
C ILE A 70 14.11 -15.34 18.88
N LYS A 71 13.04 -16.03 19.25
CA LYS A 71 13.10 -17.32 19.95
C LYS A 71 13.85 -18.37 19.11
N ARG A 72 13.59 -18.42 17.81
CA ARG A 72 14.27 -19.35 16.90
C ARG A 72 15.73 -18.96 16.65
N GLU A 73 15.99 -17.73 16.22
CA GLU A 73 17.29 -17.35 15.66
C GLU A 73 18.29 -16.88 16.73
N VAL A 74 17.83 -16.37 17.87
CA VAL A 74 18.72 -15.89 18.94
C VAL A 74 18.90 -16.94 20.03
N TYR A 75 17.81 -17.65 20.39
CA TYR A 75 17.82 -18.57 21.52
C TYR A 75 17.73 -20.06 21.13
N GLY A 76 17.52 -20.39 19.87
CA GLY A 76 17.42 -21.77 19.40
C GLY A 76 16.25 -22.55 20.03
N GLN A 77 15.21 -21.86 20.49
CA GLN A 77 14.07 -22.45 21.19
C GLN A 77 12.97 -22.90 20.21
N SER A 78 12.12 -23.82 20.68
CA SER A 78 10.94 -24.24 19.92
C SER A 78 10.00 -23.07 19.67
N ILE A 79 9.38 -23.04 18.48
CA ILE A 79 8.48 -21.97 18.04
C ILE A 79 7.08 -22.49 17.68
N THR A 80 6.81 -23.77 17.92
CA THR A 80 5.56 -24.45 17.51
C THR A 80 4.31 -23.76 18.03
N GLU A 81 4.32 -23.31 19.28
CA GLU A 81 3.19 -22.60 19.90
C GLU A 81 2.95 -21.24 19.23
N PHE A 82 4.01 -20.51 18.87
CA PHE A 82 3.89 -19.25 18.16
C PHE A 82 3.37 -19.43 16.74
N GLU A 83 3.77 -20.52 16.04
CA GLU A 83 3.27 -20.84 14.71
C GLU A 83 1.77 -21.14 14.75
N LYS A 84 1.31 -21.96 15.69
CA LYS A 84 -0.11 -22.22 15.91
C LYS A 84 -0.90 -20.94 16.21
N GLN A 85 -0.37 -20.11 17.11
CA GLN A 85 -1.04 -18.83 17.45
C GLN A 85 -1.09 -17.88 16.26
N ARG A 86 -0.04 -17.86 15.43
CA ARG A 86 0.00 -17.06 14.19
C ARG A 86 -1.07 -17.50 13.19
N GLU A 87 -1.28 -18.82 13.04
CA GLU A 87 -2.35 -19.35 12.19
C GLU A 87 -3.74 -18.94 12.68
N ILE A 88 -4.00 -19.05 13.99
CA ILE A 88 -5.25 -18.57 14.60
C ILE A 88 -5.46 -17.10 14.33
N ASN A 89 -4.45 -16.27 14.61
CA ASN A 89 -4.52 -14.84 14.37
C ASN A 89 -4.74 -14.50 12.89
N ASN A 90 -4.10 -15.23 11.96
CA ASN A 90 -4.30 -15.02 10.52
C ASN A 90 -5.74 -15.32 10.10
N LYS A 91 -6.35 -16.41 10.58
CA LYS A 91 -7.76 -16.72 10.32
C LYS A 91 -8.68 -15.60 10.83
N THR A 92 -8.47 -15.18 12.08
CA THR A 92 -9.24 -14.08 12.67
C THR A 92 -9.09 -12.78 11.88
N ILE A 93 -7.87 -12.44 11.43
CA ILE A 93 -7.61 -11.25 10.61
C ILE A 93 -8.38 -11.32 9.29
N LEU A 94 -8.41 -12.49 8.64
CA LEU A 94 -9.17 -12.67 7.39
C LEU A 94 -10.66 -12.46 7.62
N GLU A 95 -11.22 -13.03 8.68
CA GLU A 95 -12.64 -12.84 9.05
C GLU A 95 -12.95 -11.37 9.37
N GLU A 96 -12.14 -10.72 10.22
CA GLU A 96 -12.28 -9.28 10.52
C GLU A 96 -12.21 -8.42 9.25
N ASN A 97 -11.31 -8.75 8.30
CA ASN A 97 -11.19 -8.01 7.05
C ASN A 97 -12.40 -8.22 6.14
N LYS A 98 -12.96 -9.43 6.07
CA LYS A 98 -14.20 -9.69 5.32
C LYS A 98 -15.37 -8.87 5.87
N ILE A 99 -15.55 -8.86 7.20
CA ILE A 99 -16.60 -8.06 7.86
C ILE A 99 -16.39 -6.57 7.55
N LYS A 100 -15.19 -6.03 7.79
CA LYS A 100 -14.86 -4.62 7.49
C LYS A 100 -15.05 -4.27 6.02
N SER A 101 -14.76 -5.22 5.11
CA SER A 101 -14.99 -5.01 3.68
C SER A 101 -16.48 -4.89 3.36
N LYS A 102 -17.31 -5.78 3.93
CA LYS A 102 -18.79 -5.73 3.76
C LYS A 102 -19.36 -4.42 4.32
N ASP A 103 -18.99 -4.06 5.54
CA ASP A 103 -19.46 -2.81 6.17
C ASP A 103 -19.04 -1.57 5.37
N SER A 104 -17.78 -1.54 4.90
CA SER A 104 -17.30 -0.40 4.12
C SER A 104 -18.02 -0.23 2.79
N LYS A 105 -18.49 -1.32 2.14
CA LYS A 105 -19.26 -1.25 0.89
C LYS A 105 -20.56 -0.46 1.02
N LEU A 106 -21.15 -0.41 2.21
CA LEU A 106 -22.40 0.33 2.47
C LEU A 106 -22.25 1.85 2.42
N TYR A 107 -21.02 2.34 2.63
CA TYR A 107 -20.71 3.77 2.76
C TYR A 107 -19.81 4.31 1.65
N LEU A 108 -19.31 3.43 0.78
CA LEU A 108 -18.47 3.86 -0.34
C LEU A 108 -19.35 4.31 -1.52
N PRO A 109 -18.95 5.36 -2.25
CA PRO A 109 -19.65 5.77 -3.46
C PRO A 109 -19.57 4.67 -4.53
N LYS A 110 -20.44 4.76 -5.52
CA LYS A 110 -20.43 3.88 -6.69
C LYS A 110 -19.26 4.28 -7.61
N TYR A 111 -18.80 3.34 -8.43
CA TYR A 111 -17.76 3.61 -9.45
C TYR A 111 -18.14 4.76 -10.37
N GLN A 112 -19.43 4.85 -10.76
CA GLN A 112 -19.92 5.92 -11.61
C GLN A 112 -19.71 7.31 -10.99
N GLU A 113 -19.87 7.45 -9.67
CA GLU A 113 -19.65 8.71 -8.96
C GLU A 113 -18.16 9.13 -8.99
N LEU A 114 -17.24 8.16 -9.04
CA LEU A 114 -15.80 8.45 -9.22
C LEU A 114 -15.51 8.97 -10.63
N ILE A 115 -16.20 8.45 -11.66
CA ILE A 115 -16.07 8.93 -13.04
C ILE A 115 -16.66 10.36 -13.16
N GLU A 116 -17.82 10.59 -12.59
CA GLU A 116 -18.43 11.92 -12.55
C GLU A 116 -17.55 12.94 -11.82
N HIS A 117 -16.92 12.53 -10.70
CA HIS A 117 -15.95 13.38 -10.00
C HIS A 117 -14.71 13.67 -10.86
N LEU A 118 -14.21 12.69 -11.62
CA LEU A 118 -13.11 12.90 -12.55
C LEU A 118 -13.46 13.98 -13.61
N ASP A 119 -14.69 13.96 -14.13
CA ASP A 119 -15.16 14.95 -15.08
C ASP A 119 -15.31 16.32 -14.42
N LEU A 120 -15.90 16.38 -13.22
CA LEU A 120 -16.08 17.63 -12.45
C LEU A 120 -14.74 18.32 -12.14
N VAL A 121 -13.71 17.57 -11.71
CA VAL A 121 -12.41 18.19 -11.40
C VAL A 121 -11.68 18.64 -12.68
N TYR A 122 -11.94 18.00 -13.83
CA TYR A 122 -11.43 18.46 -15.11
C TYR A 122 -12.09 19.78 -15.54
N GLU A 123 -13.40 19.86 -15.45
CA GLU A 123 -14.17 21.08 -15.78
C GLU A 123 -13.86 22.25 -14.83
N ALA A 124 -13.60 21.94 -13.55
CA ALA A 124 -13.14 22.92 -12.55
C ALA A 124 -11.68 23.34 -12.70
N GLU A 125 -10.97 22.80 -13.69
CA GLU A 125 -9.54 23.04 -13.92
C GLU A 125 -8.64 22.68 -12.71
N ASP A 126 -9.11 21.78 -11.79
CA ASP A 126 -8.25 21.22 -10.74
C ASP A 126 -7.36 20.12 -11.32
N TRP A 127 -6.31 20.53 -12.01
CA TRP A 127 -5.43 19.64 -12.75
C TRP A 127 -4.74 18.61 -11.87
N ARG A 128 -4.41 18.98 -10.63
CA ARG A 128 -3.82 18.03 -9.67
C ARG A 128 -4.83 16.93 -9.32
N ALA A 129 -6.03 17.30 -8.93
CA ALA A 129 -7.07 16.33 -8.60
C ALA A 129 -7.41 15.45 -9.79
N PHE A 130 -7.50 16.03 -11.00
CA PHE A 130 -7.73 15.24 -12.22
C PHE A 130 -6.63 14.20 -12.45
N ILE A 131 -5.35 14.60 -12.42
CA ILE A 131 -4.21 13.69 -12.64
C ILE A 131 -4.21 12.57 -11.60
N VAL A 132 -4.44 12.88 -10.33
CA VAL A 132 -4.50 11.88 -9.24
C VAL A 132 -5.62 10.88 -9.48
N ASN A 133 -6.86 11.35 -9.73
CA ASN A 133 -8.01 10.46 -9.95
C ASN A 133 -7.84 9.65 -11.24
N TYR A 134 -7.34 10.24 -12.31
CA TYR A 134 -7.07 9.53 -13.55
C TYR A 134 -6.11 8.36 -13.34
N ILE A 135 -5.00 8.58 -12.62
CA ILE A 135 -4.01 7.53 -12.34
C ILE A 135 -4.62 6.44 -11.45
N LEU A 136 -5.37 6.79 -10.40
CA LEU A 136 -5.99 5.82 -9.51
C LEU A 136 -7.01 4.94 -10.23
N LEU A 137 -7.85 5.52 -11.08
CA LEU A 137 -8.91 4.82 -11.79
C LEU A 137 -8.41 3.96 -12.96
N ASN A 138 -7.34 4.39 -13.65
CA ASN A 138 -6.85 3.67 -14.83
C ASN A 138 -5.68 2.73 -14.53
N TYR A 139 -4.83 3.06 -13.55
CA TYR A 139 -3.63 2.28 -13.22
C TYR A 139 -3.70 1.62 -11.85
N HIS A 140 -4.74 1.87 -11.04
CA HIS A 140 -5.02 1.19 -9.77
C HIS A 140 -3.80 1.16 -8.81
N THR A 141 -3.02 2.22 -8.80
CA THR A 141 -1.75 2.34 -8.11
C THR A 141 -1.93 2.63 -6.61
N ARG A 142 -0.83 2.56 -5.86
CA ARG A 142 -0.80 2.97 -4.44
C ARG A 142 -0.39 4.43 -4.32
N ASP A 143 -0.64 5.03 -3.15
CA ASP A 143 -0.25 6.41 -2.85
C ASP A 143 1.22 6.68 -3.16
N MET A 144 2.12 5.77 -2.79
CA MET A 144 3.55 5.93 -3.08
C MET A 144 3.89 5.96 -4.57
N ASP A 145 3.08 5.33 -5.41
CA ASP A 145 3.32 5.27 -6.85
C ASP A 145 2.99 6.62 -7.51
N ILE A 146 2.09 7.41 -6.89
CA ILE A 146 1.65 8.72 -7.35
C ILE A 146 2.54 9.84 -6.78
N SER A 147 3.43 9.55 -5.85
CA SER A 147 4.49 10.48 -5.45
C SER A 147 5.50 10.62 -6.58
N LEU A 148 5.25 11.55 -7.50
CA LEU A 148 5.96 11.66 -8.77
C LEU A 148 6.17 13.11 -9.20
N ASN A 149 7.06 13.28 -10.16
CA ASN A 149 7.27 14.55 -10.87
C ASN A 149 6.74 14.45 -12.31
N ILE A 150 6.15 15.53 -12.81
CA ILE A 150 5.81 15.68 -14.25
C ILE A 150 6.94 16.46 -14.90
N ILE A 151 7.61 15.86 -15.89
CA ILE A 151 8.79 16.40 -16.53
C ILE A 151 8.61 16.41 -18.06
N THR A 152 9.22 17.40 -18.73
CA THR A 152 9.19 17.54 -20.19
C THR A 152 10.54 17.30 -20.82
N ASN A 153 11.62 17.34 -20.05
CA ASN A 153 12.99 17.18 -20.51
C ASN A 153 13.59 15.87 -20.02
N LYS A 154 14.24 15.12 -20.90
CA LYS A 154 14.96 13.88 -20.53
C LYS A 154 16.10 14.11 -19.53
N LYS A 155 16.66 15.32 -19.47
CA LYS A 155 17.71 15.67 -18.49
C LYS A 155 17.21 15.69 -17.05
N ASP A 156 15.88 15.82 -16.86
CA ASP A 156 15.25 15.86 -15.54
C ASP A 156 14.86 14.46 -15.02
N ILE A 157 15.15 13.40 -15.80
CA ILE A 157 14.90 12.02 -15.38
C ILE A 157 15.78 11.69 -14.18
N ASN A 158 15.11 11.29 -13.09
CA ASN A 158 15.74 10.66 -11.95
C ASN A 158 15.24 9.22 -11.83
N ALA A 159 16.15 8.24 -12.03
CA ALA A 159 15.83 6.83 -11.97
C ALA A 159 15.38 6.35 -10.57
N ASP A 160 15.67 7.12 -9.51
CA ASP A 160 15.24 6.82 -8.14
C ASP A 160 13.84 7.34 -7.81
N LEU A 161 13.17 8.02 -8.74
CA LEU A 161 11.85 8.59 -8.52
C LEU A 161 10.85 8.10 -9.56
N ASN A 162 9.58 8.15 -9.21
CA ASN A 162 8.48 8.00 -10.16
C ASN A 162 8.29 9.32 -10.93
N TYR A 163 7.94 9.23 -12.19
CA TYR A 163 7.71 10.42 -13.00
C TYR A 163 6.75 10.19 -14.17
N ILE A 164 6.19 11.28 -14.67
CA ILE A 164 5.50 11.33 -15.95
C ILE A 164 6.38 12.11 -16.91
N MET A 165 6.91 11.44 -17.94
CA MET A 165 7.58 12.10 -19.06
C MET A 165 6.52 12.57 -20.06
N LEU A 166 6.35 13.89 -20.15
CA LEU A 166 5.32 14.52 -20.96
C LEU A 166 5.88 14.98 -22.31
N THR A 167 5.16 14.69 -23.36
CA THR A 167 5.38 15.22 -24.72
C THR A 167 4.08 15.82 -25.24
N LYS A 168 4.12 16.48 -26.42
CA LYS A 168 2.92 17.06 -27.04
C LYS A 168 1.80 16.04 -27.33
N LYS A 169 2.13 14.76 -27.57
CA LYS A 169 1.18 13.75 -28.04
C LYS A 169 0.97 12.57 -27.10
N LYS A 170 1.84 12.40 -26.11
CA LYS A 170 1.77 11.28 -25.17
C LYS A 170 2.44 11.62 -23.85
N ALA A 171 2.03 10.93 -22.81
CA ALA A 171 2.71 10.89 -21.51
C ALA A 171 3.22 9.46 -21.27
N SER A 172 4.38 9.32 -20.65
CA SER A 172 4.91 8.03 -20.19
C SER A 172 4.94 8.06 -18.67
N TYR A 173 4.07 7.30 -18.04
CA TYR A 173 4.04 7.14 -16.59
C TYR A 173 5.03 6.04 -16.19
N VAL A 174 6.11 6.42 -15.53
CA VAL A 174 7.22 5.55 -15.13
C VAL A 174 7.22 5.40 -13.61
N ARG A 175 7.13 4.16 -13.16
CA ARG A 175 7.17 3.78 -11.74
C ARG A 175 8.45 3.04 -11.43
N ASN A 176 9.44 3.75 -10.93
CA ASN A 176 10.73 3.19 -10.47
C ASN A 176 10.69 2.81 -8.99
N GLN A 177 9.80 3.46 -8.21
CA GLN A 177 9.64 3.22 -6.77
C GLN A 177 8.19 2.86 -6.46
N TYR A 178 7.94 1.57 -6.23
CA TYR A 178 6.66 1.05 -5.76
C TYR A 178 6.88 -0.20 -4.90
N LYS A 179 5.86 -0.62 -4.14
CA LYS A 179 6.00 -1.63 -3.07
C LYS A 179 6.68 -2.93 -3.51
N THR A 180 6.45 -3.37 -4.74
CA THR A 180 6.95 -4.65 -5.27
C THR A 180 7.98 -4.49 -6.40
N VAL A 181 8.61 -3.33 -6.54
CA VAL A 181 9.59 -3.05 -7.60
C VAL A 181 10.77 -4.04 -7.59
N LYS A 182 11.20 -4.50 -6.43
CA LYS A 182 12.29 -5.50 -6.30
C LYS A 182 11.92 -6.84 -6.94
N THR A 183 10.63 -7.19 -6.99
CA THR A 183 10.13 -8.45 -7.55
C THR A 183 9.79 -8.31 -9.04
N HIS A 184 9.22 -7.16 -9.44
CA HIS A 184 8.64 -6.98 -10.78
C HIS A 184 9.40 -5.99 -11.67
N GLY A 185 10.47 -5.35 -11.16
CA GLY A 185 11.20 -4.31 -11.86
C GLY A 185 10.40 -3.01 -12.06
N PRO A 186 10.99 -1.98 -12.67
CA PRO A 186 10.30 -0.75 -13.02
C PRO A 186 9.16 -0.98 -14.03
N LYS A 187 8.10 -0.17 -13.94
CA LYS A 187 6.94 -0.25 -14.84
C LYS A 187 6.77 1.05 -15.61
N THR A 188 6.47 0.94 -16.90
CA THR A 188 6.16 2.08 -17.76
C THR A 188 4.82 1.87 -18.45
N SER A 189 3.95 2.87 -18.36
CA SER A 189 2.66 2.91 -19.07
C SER A 189 2.61 4.11 -19.99
N VAL A 190 2.23 3.90 -21.24
CA VAL A 190 2.06 4.99 -22.21
C VAL A 190 0.60 5.46 -22.15
N ILE A 191 0.41 6.77 -22.01
CA ILE A 191 -0.88 7.45 -21.94
C ILE A 191 -1.02 8.33 -23.17
N THR A 192 -2.06 8.09 -23.95
CA THR A 192 -2.40 8.87 -25.15
C THR A 192 -3.69 9.66 -25.00
N ASP A 193 -4.32 9.58 -23.83
CA ASP A 193 -5.52 10.34 -23.50
C ASP A 193 -5.23 11.84 -23.54
N VAL A 194 -5.98 12.54 -24.40
CA VAL A 194 -5.78 13.97 -24.68
C VAL A 194 -6.05 14.82 -23.44
N ARG A 195 -7.11 14.50 -22.66
CA ARG A 195 -7.46 15.22 -21.42
C ARG A 195 -6.35 15.10 -20.39
N PHE A 196 -5.78 13.89 -20.25
CA PHE A 196 -4.67 13.67 -19.31
C PHE A 196 -3.41 14.46 -19.71
N ILE A 197 -3.07 14.45 -20.98
CA ILE A 197 -1.92 15.19 -21.51
C ILE A 197 -2.12 16.70 -21.31
N GLU A 198 -3.30 17.20 -21.63
CA GLU A 198 -3.66 18.60 -21.41
C GLU A 198 -3.57 18.99 -19.94
N ALA A 199 -4.17 18.22 -19.05
CA ALA A 199 -4.11 18.43 -17.61
C ALA A 199 -2.67 18.50 -17.09
N CYS A 200 -1.80 17.60 -17.55
CA CYS A 200 -0.37 17.64 -17.20
C CYS A 200 0.33 18.93 -17.69
N HIS A 201 0.02 19.40 -18.90
CA HIS A 201 0.58 20.64 -19.43
C HIS A 201 0.07 21.87 -18.67
N LYS A 202 -1.20 21.92 -18.34
CA LYS A 202 -1.82 23.00 -17.55
C LYS A 202 -1.25 23.00 -16.12
N PHE A 203 -1.19 21.84 -15.46
CA PHE A 203 -0.57 21.69 -14.15
C PHE A 203 0.86 22.26 -14.11
N LEU A 204 1.70 21.93 -15.11
CA LEU A 204 3.07 22.45 -15.17
C LEU A 204 3.16 23.97 -15.33
N LYS A 205 2.13 24.63 -15.87
CA LYS A 205 2.07 26.09 -15.97
C LYS A 205 1.72 26.74 -14.63
N GLU A 206 0.94 26.05 -13.79
CA GLU A 206 0.48 26.57 -12.49
C GLU A 206 1.52 26.37 -11.38
N VAL A 207 2.28 25.26 -11.44
CA VAL A 207 3.28 25.00 -10.41
C VAL A 207 4.54 25.83 -10.63
N SER A 208 5.11 26.33 -9.54
CA SER A 208 6.34 27.13 -9.64
C SER A 208 7.50 26.29 -10.20
N SER A 209 8.41 26.93 -10.91
CA SER A 209 9.64 26.31 -11.42
C SER A 209 10.49 25.67 -10.31
N SER A 210 10.41 26.18 -9.09
CA SER A 210 11.09 25.60 -7.92
C SER A 210 10.56 24.22 -7.52
N SER A 211 9.32 23.87 -7.86
CA SER A 211 8.72 22.55 -7.55
C SER A 211 9.26 21.41 -8.43
N LYS A 212 9.99 21.73 -9.52
CA LYS A 212 10.48 20.74 -10.50
C LYS A 212 9.37 19.81 -11.03
N GLY A 213 8.13 20.31 -11.11
CA GLY A 213 6.97 19.54 -11.57
C GLY A 213 6.47 18.47 -10.57
N ALA A 214 6.81 18.58 -9.29
CA ALA A 214 6.31 17.68 -8.27
C ALA A 214 4.77 17.75 -8.19
N LEU A 215 4.10 16.58 -8.28
CA LEU A 215 2.64 16.50 -8.24
C LEU A 215 2.12 16.96 -6.88
N PHE A 216 2.85 16.65 -5.80
CA PHE A 216 2.49 17.07 -4.44
C PHE A 216 3.51 18.04 -3.86
N PRO A 217 3.05 19.06 -3.11
CA PRO A 217 3.94 20.06 -2.50
C PRO A 217 4.71 19.54 -1.27
N SER A 218 4.36 18.35 -0.78
CA SER A 218 5.03 17.72 0.37
C SER A 218 4.96 16.20 0.29
N ASN A 219 5.78 15.52 1.11
CA ASN A 219 5.87 14.06 1.16
C ASN A 219 4.66 13.36 1.83
N ASN A 220 3.63 14.09 2.27
CA ASN A 220 2.42 13.50 2.83
C ASN A 220 1.45 13.10 1.70
N THR A 221 1.84 12.09 0.92
CA THR A 221 1.11 11.64 -0.26
C THR A 221 -0.32 11.24 0.07
N ASN A 222 -0.54 10.50 1.16
CA ASN A 222 -1.88 10.03 1.58
C ASN A 222 -2.85 11.21 1.81
N TYR A 223 -2.37 12.29 2.43
CA TYR A 223 -3.16 13.49 2.64
C TYR A 223 -3.57 14.13 1.29
N TRP A 224 -2.61 14.29 0.38
CA TRP A 224 -2.86 14.92 -0.92
C TRP A 224 -3.76 14.08 -1.81
N VAL A 225 -3.58 12.74 -1.81
CA VAL A 225 -4.46 11.82 -2.51
C VAL A 225 -5.88 11.95 -1.97
N SER A 226 -6.06 11.81 -0.66
CA SER A 226 -7.39 11.92 -0.04
C SER A 226 -8.05 13.26 -0.34
N LYS A 227 -7.31 14.37 -0.27
CA LYS A 227 -7.84 15.70 -0.58
C LYS A 227 -8.26 15.88 -2.05
N SER A 228 -7.64 15.14 -2.97
CA SER A 228 -7.90 15.23 -4.42
C SER A 228 -9.07 14.34 -4.87
N THR A 229 -9.53 13.42 -4.04
CA THR A 229 -10.49 12.38 -4.42
C THR A 229 -11.92 12.68 -3.97
N CYS A 230 -12.91 12.07 -4.62
CA CYS A 230 -14.31 12.15 -4.25
C CYS A 230 -14.50 11.77 -2.76
N GLY A 231 -15.18 12.60 -1.99
CA GLY A 231 -15.45 12.37 -0.58
C GLY A 231 -14.20 12.19 0.30
N ASN A 232 -13.04 12.71 -0.11
CA ASN A 232 -11.75 12.55 0.57
C ASN A 232 -11.34 11.08 0.78
N LEU A 233 -11.61 10.21 -0.18
CA LEU A 233 -11.26 8.80 -0.13
C LEU A 233 -9.74 8.60 -0.22
N GLY A 234 -9.21 7.69 0.59
CA GLY A 234 -7.87 7.16 0.39
C GLY A 234 -7.82 6.18 -0.80
N GLU A 235 -6.61 5.96 -1.36
CA GLU A 235 -6.39 5.10 -2.52
C GLU A 235 -6.95 3.67 -2.34
N GLY A 236 -6.87 3.13 -1.13
CA GLY A 236 -7.38 1.80 -0.81
C GLY A 236 -8.91 1.69 -0.98
N ASN A 237 -9.66 2.75 -0.67
CA ASN A 237 -11.11 2.77 -0.86
C ASN A 237 -11.47 2.90 -2.35
N ILE A 238 -10.75 3.74 -3.10
CA ILE A 238 -10.94 3.83 -4.56
C ILE A 238 -10.67 2.48 -5.21
N TYR A 239 -9.59 1.80 -4.80
CA TYR A 239 -9.28 0.47 -5.30
C TYR A 239 -10.38 -0.54 -4.97
N LYS A 240 -10.95 -0.51 -3.75
CA LYS A 240 -12.11 -1.37 -3.38
C LYS A 240 -13.32 -1.11 -4.29
N ILE A 241 -13.63 0.14 -4.57
CA ILE A 241 -14.73 0.51 -5.46
C ILE A 241 -14.49 -0.07 -6.87
N CYS A 242 -13.28 0.09 -7.42
CA CYS A 242 -12.91 -0.46 -8.72
C CYS A 242 -13.01 -1.99 -8.74
N VAL A 243 -12.44 -2.68 -7.74
CA VAL A 243 -12.51 -4.14 -7.61
C VAL A 243 -13.96 -4.61 -7.56
N ASN A 244 -14.81 -3.96 -6.77
CA ASN A 244 -16.23 -4.31 -6.67
C ASN A 244 -17.01 -4.07 -7.97
N HIS A 245 -16.66 -3.01 -8.69
CA HIS A 245 -17.26 -2.71 -10.00
C HIS A 245 -16.89 -3.74 -11.07
N PHE A 246 -15.61 -4.15 -11.11
CA PHE A 246 -15.08 -5.08 -12.10
C PHE A 246 -15.08 -6.55 -11.63
N LYS A 247 -15.77 -6.90 -10.54
CA LYS A 247 -15.71 -8.23 -9.93
C LYS A 247 -16.03 -9.41 -10.86
N THR A 248 -16.81 -9.20 -11.92
CA THR A 248 -17.13 -10.20 -12.94
C THR A 248 -16.24 -10.15 -14.17
N ASP A 249 -15.33 -9.18 -14.27
CA ASP A 249 -14.36 -9.05 -15.37
C ASP A 249 -12.97 -9.53 -14.93
N LEU A 250 -12.71 -10.81 -15.12
CA LEU A 250 -11.44 -11.45 -14.75
C LEU A 250 -10.23 -10.80 -15.42
N THR A 251 -10.37 -10.37 -16.67
CA THR A 251 -9.27 -9.70 -17.41
C THR A 251 -8.91 -8.38 -16.74
N LYS A 252 -9.92 -7.60 -16.37
CA LYS A 252 -9.71 -6.34 -15.67
C LYS A 252 -9.13 -6.55 -14.27
N LEU A 253 -9.62 -7.56 -13.53
CA LEU A 253 -9.07 -7.91 -12.21
C LEU A 253 -7.60 -8.35 -12.28
N LYS A 254 -7.22 -9.18 -13.27
CA LYS A 254 -5.82 -9.55 -13.50
C LYS A 254 -4.96 -8.31 -13.78
N TYR A 255 -5.39 -7.43 -14.68
CA TYR A 255 -4.70 -6.17 -14.95
C TYR A 255 -4.53 -5.31 -13.67
N MET A 256 -5.59 -5.18 -12.86
CA MET A 256 -5.54 -4.42 -11.59
C MET A 256 -4.52 -5.02 -10.62
N CYS A 257 -4.49 -6.36 -10.50
CA CYS A 257 -3.50 -7.07 -9.69
C CYS A 257 -2.07 -6.83 -10.19
N GLU A 258 -1.83 -6.99 -11.47
CA GLU A 258 -0.52 -6.78 -12.09
C GLU A 258 -0.06 -5.33 -11.93
N SER A 259 -0.95 -4.39 -12.20
CA SER A 259 -0.64 -2.97 -12.05
C SER A 259 -0.21 -2.64 -10.62
N ARG A 260 -0.92 -3.15 -9.62
CA ARG A 260 -0.66 -2.92 -8.19
C ARG A 260 0.46 -3.79 -7.63
N GLY A 261 0.87 -4.85 -8.33
CA GLY A 261 1.79 -5.87 -7.83
C GLY A 261 1.19 -6.64 -6.65
N SER A 262 -0.04 -7.13 -6.82
CA SER A 262 -0.77 -8.01 -5.90
C SER A 262 -1.21 -9.27 -6.63
N SER A 263 -1.71 -10.28 -5.90
CA SER A 263 -2.26 -11.50 -6.47
C SER A 263 -3.79 -11.48 -6.47
N LEU A 264 -4.43 -12.32 -7.29
CA LEU A 264 -5.88 -12.52 -7.26
C LEU A 264 -6.35 -13.03 -5.89
N ASN A 265 -5.59 -13.92 -5.24
CA ASN A 265 -5.91 -14.38 -3.89
C ASN A 265 -6.00 -13.22 -2.90
N THR A 266 -5.15 -12.19 -3.05
CA THR A 266 -5.26 -10.96 -2.23
C THR A 266 -6.60 -10.25 -2.47
N LEU A 267 -7.15 -10.26 -3.69
CA LEU A 267 -8.47 -9.69 -3.95
C LEU A 267 -9.58 -10.48 -3.27
N CYS A 268 -9.53 -11.81 -3.34
CA CYS A 268 -10.49 -12.69 -2.68
C CYS A 268 -10.46 -12.50 -1.16
N ASP A 269 -9.26 -12.49 -0.57
CA ASP A 269 -9.07 -12.41 0.88
C ASP A 269 -9.49 -11.06 1.49
N PHE A 270 -9.24 -9.96 0.79
CA PHE A 270 -9.37 -8.61 1.37
C PHE A 270 -10.50 -7.76 0.77
N TYR A 271 -11.07 -8.17 -0.37
CA TYR A 271 -12.08 -7.35 -1.08
C TYR A 271 -13.41 -8.07 -1.25
N ASP A 272 -13.58 -9.25 -0.61
CA ASP A 272 -14.82 -10.03 -0.62
C ASP A 272 -15.35 -10.25 -2.05
N ILE A 273 -14.46 -10.69 -2.91
CA ILE A 273 -14.82 -11.21 -4.22
C ILE A 273 -15.03 -12.71 -4.04
N ASP A 274 -16.24 -13.18 -4.33
CA ASP A 274 -16.50 -14.62 -4.46
C ASP A 274 -15.74 -15.11 -5.69
N CYS A 275 -14.50 -15.51 -5.45
CA CYS A 275 -13.65 -16.06 -6.48
C CYS A 275 -13.86 -17.57 -6.57
N ASP A 276 -14.92 -18.00 -7.23
CA ASP A 276 -14.93 -19.32 -7.90
C ASP A 276 -13.96 -19.30 -9.11
N LEU A 277 -12.76 -18.75 -8.88
CA LEU A 277 -11.69 -18.64 -9.88
C LEU A 277 -10.83 -19.91 -9.96
N THR A 278 -11.32 -21.03 -9.44
CA THR A 278 -10.61 -22.33 -9.46
C THR A 278 -10.67 -23.03 -10.83
N GLU A 279 -11.42 -22.48 -11.80
CA GLU A 279 -11.53 -23.07 -13.15
C GLU A 279 -11.27 -22.02 -14.24
N ALA A 280 -10.00 -21.62 -14.43
CA ALA A 280 -9.56 -21.04 -15.69
C ALA A 280 -8.03 -21.16 -15.85
#